data_32734fef74675bfc39f0e95f428386fd
#
_entry.id   32734fef74675bfc39f0e95f428386fd
#
_cell.length_a   1.000
_cell.length_b   1.000
_cell.length_c   1.000
_cell.angle_alpha   90.00
_cell.angle_beta   90.00
_cell.angle_gamma   90.00
#
_symmetry.space_group_name_H-M   'P 1'
#
loop_
_entity.id
_entity.type
_entity.pdbx_description
1 polymer ?
#
loop_
_entity_poly.entity_id
_entity_poly.type
_entity_poly.pdbx_seq_one_letter_code
_entity_poly.pdbx_strand_id
1 'polypeptide(L)'
;MTKFEQLLDIADKEDIIIKFVDEIPGIFAEALYISRDGIRMILLANILKSNHIRMTEVLAEELGHYFTSMGNNIKPKNYFDKISIDKCEAKALRWACNFLVPKNELIDELRKRPSTIDELADGLSVSKDILMQGIYYLSLNHDYLLIDNDLYLVLTNYPNLYIYNKI
;
A
#
# COMPACT_ATOMS: atom_id res chain seq x y z
N MET A 1 7.22 13.69 9.93
CA MET A 1 7.83 12.79 8.92
C MET A 1 6.71 12.27 8.05
N THR A 2 6.78 12.48 6.75
CA THR A 2 5.79 11.99 5.78
C THR A 2 5.89 10.46 5.64
N LYS A 3 4.85 9.81 5.10
CA LYS A 3 4.90 8.37 4.81
C LYS A 3 6.04 8.01 3.85
N PHE A 4 6.30 8.87 2.85
CA PHE A 4 7.43 8.69 1.93
C PHE A 4 8.78 8.70 2.68
N GLU A 5 9.00 9.66 3.58
CA GLU A 5 10.24 9.72 4.39
C GLU A 5 10.37 8.50 5.31
N GLN A 6 9.25 7.98 5.86
CA GLN A 6 9.28 6.75 6.65
C GLN A 6 9.67 5.53 5.82
N LEU A 7 9.19 5.44 4.58
CA LEU A 7 9.57 4.36 3.65
C LEU A 7 11.05 4.44 3.26
N LEU A 8 11.59 5.65 3.06
CA LEU A 8 13.02 5.84 2.82
C LEU A 8 13.86 5.40 4.03
N ASP A 9 13.43 5.73 5.25
CA ASP A 9 14.10 5.29 6.49
C ASP A 9 14.05 3.76 6.65
N ILE A 10 12.94 3.12 6.28
CA ILE A 10 12.83 1.66 6.23
C ILE A 10 13.82 1.08 5.19
N ALA A 11 13.87 1.64 3.99
CA ALA A 11 14.78 1.19 2.94
C ALA A 11 16.25 1.29 3.38
N ASP A 12 16.63 2.40 4.02
CA ASP A 12 17.98 2.62 4.54
C ASP A 12 18.35 1.58 5.61
N LYS A 13 17.46 1.32 6.57
CA LYS A 13 17.66 0.31 7.62
C LYS A 13 17.82 -1.12 7.09
N GLU A 14 17.24 -1.40 5.94
CA GLU A 14 17.27 -2.71 5.27
C GLU A 14 18.37 -2.80 4.20
N ASP A 15 19.26 -1.81 4.10
CA ASP A 15 20.31 -1.70 3.08
C ASP A 15 19.75 -1.80 1.65
N ILE A 16 18.59 -1.17 1.40
CA ILE A 16 17.97 -1.11 0.08
C ILE A 16 18.29 0.22 -0.59
N ILE A 17 18.93 0.17 -1.75
CA ILE A 17 19.28 1.35 -2.53
C ILE A 17 18.06 1.82 -3.33
N ILE A 18 17.61 3.07 -3.13
CA ILE A 18 16.57 3.69 -3.94
C ILE A 18 17.23 4.49 -5.06
N LYS A 19 16.83 4.24 -6.31
CA LYS A 19 17.31 4.94 -7.51
C LYS A 19 16.18 5.42 -8.40
N PHE A 20 16.23 6.67 -8.82
CA PHE A 20 15.35 7.20 -9.86
C PHE A 20 15.99 7.02 -11.24
N VAL A 21 15.20 6.54 -12.20
CA VAL A 21 15.61 6.28 -13.59
C VAL A 21 14.56 6.82 -14.56
N ASP A 22 14.98 7.13 -15.78
CA ASP A 22 14.02 7.63 -16.79
C ASP A 22 13.10 6.52 -17.26
N GLU A 23 13.61 5.31 -17.43
CA GLU A 23 12.85 4.12 -17.83
C GLU A 23 13.28 2.90 -17.01
N ILE A 24 12.32 2.05 -16.65
CA ILE A 24 12.62 0.75 -16.01
C ILE A 24 13.02 -0.25 -17.11
N PRO A 25 14.23 -0.81 -17.08
CA PRO A 25 14.72 -1.68 -18.13
C PRO A 25 13.85 -2.90 -18.37
N GLY A 26 13.37 -3.09 -19.59
CA GLY A 26 12.71 -4.31 -20.05
C GLY A 26 11.25 -4.50 -19.65
N ILE A 27 10.64 -3.53 -18.98
CA ILE A 27 9.22 -3.58 -18.57
C ILE A 27 8.58 -2.18 -18.61
N PHE A 28 7.28 -2.14 -18.91
CA PHE A 28 6.45 -0.95 -18.73
C PHE A 28 5.93 -0.92 -17.28
N ALA A 29 6.79 -0.54 -16.34
CA ALA A 29 6.43 -0.42 -14.94
C ALA A 29 6.93 0.91 -14.37
N GLU A 30 6.29 1.38 -13.31
CA GLU A 30 6.67 2.61 -12.61
C GLU A 30 7.80 2.37 -11.63
N ALA A 31 7.97 1.12 -11.14
CA ALA A 31 9.04 0.72 -10.25
C ALA A 31 9.45 -0.74 -10.43
N LEU A 32 10.56 -1.12 -9.82
CA LEU A 32 11.07 -2.49 -9.84
C LEU A 32 11.98 -2.73 -8.64
N TYR A 33 11.63 -3.71 -7.80
CA TYR A 33 12.54 -4.26 -6.80
C TYR A 33 13.49 -5.28 -7.45
N ILE A 34 14.78 -5.14 -7.18
CA ILE A 34 15.85 -6.02 -7.65
C ILE A 34 16.65 -6.52 -6.44
N SER A 35 16.81 -7.85 -6.36
CA SER A 35 17.74 -8.48 -5.42
C SER A 35 18.66 -9.42 -6.19
N ARG A 36 19.92 -9.08 -6.26
CA ARG A 36 20.93 -9.84 -6.99
C ARG A 36 22.31 -9.70 -6.35
N ASP A 37 23.02 -10.81 -6.18
CA ASP A 37 24.41 -10.86 -5.69
C ASP A 37 24.61 -10.08 -4.36
N GLY A 38 23.62 -10.14 -3.46
CA GLY A 38 23.63 -9.43 -2.18
C GLY A 38 23.28 -7.94 -2.27
N ILE A 39 23.08 -7.40 -3.47
CA ILE A 39 22.63 -6.02 -3.68
C ILE A 39 21.11 -5.99 -3.74
N ARG A 40 20.49 -5.10 -2.97
CA ARG A 40 19.05 -4.83 -2.98
C ARG A 40 18.83 -3.41 -3.46
N MET A 41 17.94 -3.26 -4.43
CA MET A 41 17.66 -1.96 -5.05
C MET A 41 16.20 -1.86 -5.46
N ILE A 42 15.63 -0.67 -5.29
CA ILE A 42 14.35 -0.29 -5.89
C ILE A 42 14.61 0.80 -6.92
N LEU A 43 14.25 0.54 -8.16
CA LEU A 43 14.22 1.53 -9.23
C LEU A 43 12.84 2.19 -9.25
N LEU A 44 12.80 3.51 -9.28
CA LEU A 44 11.58 4.31 -9.41
C LEU A 44 11.68 5.13 -10.70
N ALA A 45 10.63 5.13 -11.52
CA ALA A 45 10.60 5.96 -12.72
C ALA A 45 10.54 7.45 -12.35
N ASN A 46 11.33 8.29 -13.03
CA ASN A 46 11.37 9.74 -12.77
C ASN A 46 10.02 10.43 -12.90
N ILE A 47 9.09 9.89 -13.70
CA ILE A 47 7.74 10.42 -13.85
C ILE A 47 6.97 10.46 -12.52
N LEU A 48 7.27 9.57 -11.58
CA LEU A 48 6.64 9.54 -10.25
C LEU A 48 6.89 10.80 -9.43
N LYS A 49 7.96 11.54 -9.72
CA LYS A 49 8.28 12.80 -9.02
C LYS A 49 7.21 13.88 -9.18
N SER A 50 6.38 13.78 -10.21
CA SER A 50 5.25 14.70 -10.44
C SER A 50 4.01 14.38 -9.60
N ASN A 51 3.96 13.18 -8.96
CA ASN A 51 2.82 12.75 -8.15
C ASN A 51 3.32 12.06 -6.85
N HIS A 52 3.41 12.84 -5.78
CA HIS A 52 3.92 12.35 -4.49
C HIS A 52 3.09 11.23 -3.87
N ILE A 53 1.76 11.23 -4.05
CA ILE A 53 0.89 10.17 -3.53
C ILE A 53 1.26 8.86 -4.26
N ARG A 54 1.24 8.88 -5.60
CA ARG A 54 1.58 7.70 -6.39
C ARG A 54 3.00 7.20 -6.14
N MET A 55 3.96 8.11 -6.02
CA MET A 55 5.35 7.77 -5.70
C MET A 55 5.45 7.02 -4.35
N THR A 56 4.72 7.47 -3.34
CA THR A 56 4.69 6.85 -2.01
C THR A 56 4.06 5.46 -2.05
N GLU A 57 2.95 5.31 -2.77
CA GLU A 57 2.25 4.04 -2.94
C GLU A 57 3.11 3.00 -3.65
N VAL A 58 3.74 3.39 -4.76
CA VAL A 58 4.61 2.53 -5.54
C VAL A 58 5.84 2.10 -4.71
N LEU A 59 6.46 3.02 -3.96
CA LEU A 59 7.57 2.67 -3.07
C LEU A 59 7.13 1.71 -1.96
N ALA A 60 5.94 1.90 -1.39
CA ALA A 60 5.40 0.99 -0.39
C ALA A 60 5.16 -0.41 -0.96
N GLU A 61 4.68 -0.53 -2.20
CA GLU A 61 4.45 -1.81 -2.87
C GLU A 61 5.77 -2.56 -3.12
N GLU A 62 6.81 -1.87 -3.60
CA GLU A 62 8.15 -2.45 -3.83
C GLU A 62 8.81 -2.90 -2.52
N LEU A 63 8.66 -2.15 -1.42
CA LEU A 63 9.08 -2.60 -0.10
C LEU A 63 8.22 -3.78 0.39
N GLY A 64 6.93 -3.79 0.06
CA GLY A 64 6.06 -4.94 0.28
C GLY A 64 6.60 -6.21 -0.38
N HIS A 65 7.10 -6.12 -1.61
CA HIS A 65 7.78 -7.24 -2.28
C HIS A 65 9.01 -7.69 -1.51
N TYR A 66 9.83 -6.78 -1.04
CA TYR A 66 10.98 -7.12 -0.20
C TYR A 66 10.57 -7.90 1.05
N PHE A 67 9.58 -7.43 1.81
CA PHE A 67 9.20 -8.04 3.10
C PHE A 67 8.38 -9.33 2.96
N THR A 68 7.72 -9.55 1.84
CA THR A 68 6.74 -10.65 1.70
C THR A 68 7.08 -11.70 0.66
N SER A 69 7.99 -11.39 -0.27
CA SER A 69 8.47 -12.33 -1.28
C SER A 69 9.97 -12.58 -1.12
N MET A 70 10.39 -13.82 -1.22
CA MET A 70 11.81 -14.18 -1.17
C MET A 70 12.56 -13.83 -2.47
N GLY A 71 12.39 -12.60 -2.98
CA GLY A 71 13.26 -12.03 -3.99
C GLY A 71 13.28 -12.67 -5.39
N ASN A 72 12.24 -13.39 -5.78
CA ASN A 72 12.18 -14.00 -7.11
C ASN A 72 11.17 -13.32 -8.02
N ASN A 73 11.63 -12.38 -8.84
CA ASN A 73 10.93 -11.94 -10.05
C ASN A 73 10.92 -13.07 -11.08
N ILE A 74 10.08 -14.09 -10.86
CA ILE A 74 9.97 -15.23 -11.77
C ILE A 74 9.01 -14.84 -12.89
N LYS A 75 9.50 -14.80 -14.13
CA LYS A 75 8.60 -14.77 -15.29
C LYS A 75 7.79 -16.08 -15.30
N PRO A 76 6.46 -16.04 -15.34
CA PRO A 76 5.64 -17.24 -15.28
C PRO A 76 5.93 -18.12 -16.51
N LYS A 77 6.30 -19.36 -16.28
CA LYS A 77 6.52 -20.37 -17.32
C LYS A 77 5.31 -21.29 -17.47
N ASN A 78 4.45 -21.33 -16.44
CA ASN A 78 3.27 -22.20 -16.39
C ASN A 78 2.17 -21.60 -15.47
N TYR A 79 1.03 -22.28 -15.39
CA TYR A 79 -0.12 -21.87 -14.57
C TYR A 79 0.20 -21.75 -13.07
N PHE A 80 1.03 -22.64 -12.51
CA PHE A 80 1.41 -22.60 -11.09
C PHE A 80 2.32 -21.41 -10.77
N ASP A 81 3.20 -21.04 -11.69
CA ASP A 81 4.03 -19.83 -11.56
C ASP A 81 3.16 -18.58 -11.53
N LYS A 82 2.11 -18.53 -12.37
CA LYS A 82 1.15 -17.41 -12.37
C LYS A 82 0.44 -17.26 -11.01
N ILE A 83 -0.08 -18.36 -10.45
CA ILE A 83 -0.70 -18.36 -9.12
C ILE A 83 0.29 -17.90 -8.03
N SER A 84 1.55 -18.31 -8.12
CA SER A 84 2.59 -17.88 -7.18
C SER A 84 2.86 -16.39 -7.28
N ILE A 85 2.92 -15.84 -8.48
CA ILE A 85 3.09 -14.39 -8.72
C ILE A 85 1.89 -13.63 -8.17
N ASP A 86 0.67 -14.02 -8.52
CA ASP A 86 -0.56 -13.36 -8.02
C ASP A 86 -0.61 -13.35 -6.48
N LYS A 87 -0.12 -14.41 -5.82
CA LYS A 87 -0.01 -14.46 -4.34
C LYS A 87 1.08 -13.53 -3.81
N CYS A 88 2.20 -13.37 -4.50
CA CYS A 88 3.27 -12.44 -4.11
C CYS A 88 2.77 -11.01 -4.25
N GLU A 89 2.14 -10.66 -5.36
CA GLU A 89 1.54 -9.34 -5.58
C GLU A 89 0.51 -9.00 -4.49
N ALA A 90 -0.41 -9.92 -4.18
CA ALA A 90 -1.41 -9.73 -3.14
C ALA A 90 -0.79 -9.52 -1.74
N LYS A 91 0.33 -10.19 -1.43
CA LYS A 91 1.04 -10.00 -0.15
C LYS A 91 1.75 -8.64 -0.10
N ALA A 92 2.44 -8.26 -1.18
CA ALA A 92 3.12 -6.97 -1.29
C ALA A 92 2.12 -5.82 -1.15
N LEU A 93 1.02 -5.86 -1.90
CA LEU A 93 -0.06 -4.88 -1.82
C LEU A 93 -0.68 -4.82 -0.42
N ARG A 94 -0.91 -5.96 0.22
CA ARG A 94 -1.42 -5.99 1.60
C ARG A 94 -0.46 -5.34 2.59
N TRP A 95 0.85 -5.58 2.46
CA TRP A 95 1.86 -4.92 3.27
C TRP A 95 1.82 -3.39 3.07
N ALA A 96 1.81 -2.95 1.80
CA ALA A 96 1.72 -1.54 1.45
C ALA A 96 0.45 -0.88 2.03
N CYS A 97 -0.71 -1.51 1.86
CA CYS A 97 -1.96 -1.00 2.41
C CYS A 97 -1.96 -0.91 3.94
N ASN A 98 -1.42 -1.91 4.64
CA ASN A 98 -1.31 -1.88 6.10
C ASN A 98 -0.40 -0.75 6.59
N PHE A 99 0.65 -0.42 5.82
CA PHE A 99 1.55 0.70 6.12
C PHE A 99 0.90 2.05 5.79
N LEU A 100 0.25 2.17 4.63
CA LEU A 100 -0.30 3.43 4.12
C LEU A 100 -1.65 3.80 4.76
N VAL A 101 -2.44 2.79 5.17
CA VAL A 101 -3.77 2.95 5.78
C VAL A 101 -3.80 2.21 7.13
N PRO A 102 -2.95 2.60 8.10
CA PRO A 102 -2.96 1.95 9.40
C PRO A 102 -4.29 2.23 10.12
N LYS A 103 -4.84 1.21 10.75
CA LYS A 103 -6.15 1.24 11.41
C LYS A 103 -6.35 2.48 12.32
N ASN A 104 -5.33 2.83 13.10
CA ASN A 104 -5.44 3.95 14.04
C ASN A 104 -5.54 5.29 13.31
N GLU A 105 -4.72 5.52 12.27
CA GLU A 105 -4.78 6.74 11.47
C GLU A 105 -6.12 6.84 10.72
N LEU A 106 -6.62 5.71 10.17
CA LEU A 106 -7.96 5.67 9.55
C LEU A 106 -9.06 6.08 10.55
N ILE A 107 -9.00 5.59 11.79
CA ILE A 107 -9.96 5.96 12.84
C ILE A 107 -9.84 7.46 13.17
N ASP A 108 -8.61 7.98 13.28
CA ASP A 108 -8.38 9.39 13.58
C ASP A 108 -8.90 10.31 12.46
N GLU A 109 -8.73 9.92 11.19
CA GLU A 109 -9.32 10.67 10.07
C GLU A 109 -10.85 10.57 10.05
N LEU A 110 -11.43 9.41 10.33
CA LEU A 110 -12.89 9.24 10.44
C LEU A 110 -13.51 10.09 11.56
N ARG A 111 -12.79 10.34 12.66
CA ARG A 111 -13.22 11.27 13.73
C ARG A 111 -13.39 12.71 13.27
N LYS A 112 -12.67 13.11 12.24
CA LYS A 112 -12.81 14.44 11.62
C LYS A 112 -14.09 14.57 10.78
N ARG A 113 -14.83 13.46 10.60
CA ARG A 113 -16.11 13.37 9.88
C ARG A 113 -16.02 13.80 8.41
N PRO A 114 -15.14 13.19 7.62
CA PRO A 114 -15.05 13.47 6.19
C PRO A 114 -16.39 13.19 5.51
N SER A 115 -16.76 14.07 4.57
CA SER A 115 -18.03 13.99 3.85
C SER A 115 -17.99 12.99 2.69
N THR A 116 -16.81 12.68 2.20
CA THR A 116 -16.59 11.78 1.06
C THR A 116 -15.41 10.84 1.29
N ILE A 117 -15.39 9.75 0.50
CA ILE A 117 -14.22 8.84 0.48
C ILE A 117 -12.96 9.55 -0.02
N ASP A 118 -13.11 10.48 -0.96
CA ASP A 118 -11.97 11.23 -1.50
C ASP A 118 -11.37 12.13 -0.42
N GLU A 119 -12.19 12.83 0.37
CA GLU A 119 -11.73 13.62 1.53
C GLU A 119 -11.02 12.74 2.59
N LEU A 120 -11.52 11.53 2.84
CA LEU A 120 -10.87 10.58 3.74
C LEU A 120 -9.51 10.12 3.19
N ALA A 121 -9.41 9.87 1.89
CA ALA A 121 -8.18 9.49 1.21
C ALA A 121 -7.13 10.63 1.26
N ASP A 122 -7.57 11.86 1.00
CA ASP A 122 -6.74 13.06 1.09
C ASP A 122 -6.18 13.25 2.52
N GLY A 123 -7.03 13.05 3.54
CA GLY A 123 -6.63 13.12 4.94
C GLY A 123 -5.53 12.12 5.32
N LEU A 124 -5.51 10.96 4.67
CA LEU A 124 -4.47 9.92 4.83
C LEU A 124 -3.30 10.09 3.85
N SER A 125 -3.38 11.03 2.91
CA SER A 125 -2.40 11.23 1.83
C SER A 125 -2.19 9.98 0.97
N VAL A 126 -3.28 9.32 0.59
CA VAL A 126 -3.31 8.14 -0.29
C VAL A 126 -4.33 8.32 -1.40
N SER A 127 -4.23 7.50 -2.45
CA SER A 127 -5.29 7.42 -3.46
C SER A 127 -6.53 6.73 -2.88
N LYS A 128 -7.68 7.01 -3.49
CA LYS A 128 -8.93 6.31 -3.18
C LYS A 128 -8.82 4.79 -3.32
N ASP A 129 -8.07 4.33 -4.31
CA ASP A 129 -7.88 2.90 -4.58
C ASP A 129 -7.11 2.23 -3.44
N ILE A 130 -6.02 2.83 -2.97
CA ILE A 130 -5.25 2.34 -1.81
C ILE A 130 -6.08 2.41 -0.53
N LEU A 131 -6.84 3.48 -0.31
CA LEU A 131 -7.75 3.57 0.83
C LEU A 131 -8.76 2.42 0.83
N MET A 132 -9.47 2.22 -0.29
CA MET A 132 -10.47 1.16 -0.41
C MET A 132 -9.84 -0.22 -0.27
N GLN A 133 -8.67 -0.44 -0.85
CA GLN A 133 -7.95 -1.70 -0.69
C GLN A 133 -7.50 -1.94 0.77
N GLY A 134 -7.05 -0.90 1.48
CA GLY A 134 -6.72 -0.95 2.90
C GLY A 134 -7.94 -1.31 3.75
N ILE A 135 -9.07 -0.67 3.50
CA ILE A 135 -10.35 -0.98 4.17
C ILE A 135 -10.80 -2.42 3.86
N TYR A 136 -10.61 -2.90 2.64
CA TYR A 136 -10.85 -4.30 2.29
C TYR A 136 -10.04 -5.25 3.17
N TYR A 137 -8.73 -5.02 3.31
CA TYR A 137 -7.90 -5.87 4.17
C TYR A 137 -8.29 -5.80 5.65
N LEU A 138 -8.77 -4.65 6.12
CA LEU A 138 -9.33 -4.52 7.47
C LEU A 138 -10.64 -5.31 7.62
N SER A 139 -11.51 -5.32 6.61
CA SER A 139 -12.79 -6.05 6.62
C SER A 139 -12.62 -7.56 6.70
N LEU A 140 -11.47 -8.10 6.29
CA LEU A 140 -11.19 -9.55 6.42
C LEU A 140 -11.04 -10.01 7.89
N ASN A 141 -10.78 -9.08 8.81
CA ASN A 141 -10.51 -9.39 10.22
C ASN A 141 -11.43 -8.62 11.19
N HIS A 142 -12.24 -7.68 10.70
CA HIS A 142 -13.10 -6.82 11.51
C HIS A 142 -14.45 -6.64 10.82
N ASP A 143 -15.54 -6.86 11.54
CA ASP A 143 -16.89 -6.57 11.06
C ASP A 143 -17.18 -5.06 11.12
N TYR A 144 -16.56 -4.36 12.06
CA TYR A 144 -16.69 -2.93 12.27
C TYR A 144 -15.45 -2.34 12.94
N LEU A 145 -15.25 -1.05 12.79
CA LEU A 145 -14.23 -0.26 13.52
C LEU A 145 -14.94 0.75 14.41
N LEU A 146 -14.61 0.75 15.70
CA LEU A 146 -15.07 1.79 16.64
C LEU A 146 -14.34 3.10 16.32
N ILE A 147 -15.09 4.13 15.92
CA ILE A 147 -14.55 5.47 15.63
C ILE A 147 -14.54 6.32 16.90
N ASP A 148 -15.66 6.33 17.61
CA ASP A 148 -15.88 7.07 18.86
C ASP A 148 -16.92 6.30 19.69
N ASN A 149 -17.24 6.74 20.94
CA ASN A 149 -18.00 6.01 21.96
C ASN A 149 -19.15 5.14 21.43
N ASP A 150 -19.96 5.65 20.49
CA ASP A 150 -21.11 4.96 19.93
C ASP A 150 -21.12 4.99 18.39
N LEU A 151 -20.01 5.39 17.76
CA LEU A 151 -19.90 5.56 16.32
C LEU A 151 -18.99 4.50 15.71
N TYR A 152 -19.50 3.75 14.74
CA TYR A 152 -18.81 2.63 14.12
C TYR A 152 -18.77 2.77 12.60
N LEU A 153 -17.61 2.49 11.97
CA LEU A 153 -17.56 2.17 10.55
C LEU A 153 -17.87 0.69 10.37
N VAL A 154 -18.93 0.38 9.63
CA VAL A 154 -19.36 -1.01 9.35
C VAL A 154 -18.70 -1.50 8.08
N LEU A 155 -18.03 -2.65 8.17
CA LEU A 155 -17.21 -3.25 7.11
C LEU A 155 -17.82 -4.50 6.48
N THR A 156 -18.85 -5.10 7.10
CA THR A 156 -19.46 -6.38 6.65
C THR A 156 -20.03 -6.34 5.25
N ASN A 157 -20.38 -5.15 4.75
CA ASN A 157 -20.97 -4.95 3.41
C ASN A 157 -19.99 -4.33 2.41
N TYR A 158 -18.67 -4.47 2.65
CA TYR A 158 -17.69 -3.96 1.70
C TYR A 158 -18.05 -4.36 0.25
N PRO A 159 -17.96 -3.48 -0.74
CA PRO A 159 -17.42 -2.11 -0.68
C PRO A 159 -18.42 -1.02 -0.19
N ASN A 160 -19.64 -1.38 0.16
CA ASN A 160 -20.66 -0.43 0.61
C ASN A 160 -20.44 -0.12 2.10
N LEU A 161 -19.67 0.95 2.36
CA LEU A 161 -19.34 1.41 3.70
C LEU A 161 -20.42 2.32 4.25
N TYR A 162 -20.73 2.21 5.55
CA TYR A 162 -21.61 3.15 6.23
C TYR A 162 -21.18 3.34 7.68
N ILE A 163 -21.53 4.50 8.21
CA ILE A 163 -21.32 4.84 9.62
C ILE A 163 -22.60 4.50 10.39
N TYR A 164 -22.46 3.69 11.42
CA TYR A 164 -23.54 3.34 12.35
C TYR A 164 -23.34 4.08 13.66
N ASN A 165 -24.40 4.73 14.16
CA ASN A 165 -24.44 5.35 15.49
C ASN A 165 -25.35 4.48 16.37
N LYS A 166 -24.82 3.96 17.46
CA LYS A 166 -25.57 3.21 18.46
C LYS A 166 -26.31 4.23 19.32
N ILE A 167 -27.65 4.29 19.13
CA ILE A 167 -28.56 5.15 19.91
C ILE A 167 -28.75 4.53 21.30
#